data_f4f4d97073034fab33d6e11f4e8b9f22
#
_entry.id   f4f4d97073034fab33d6e11f4e8b9f22
#
_cell.length_a   1.000
_cell.length_b   1.000
_cell.length_c   1.000
_cell.angle_alpha   90.00
_cell.angle_beta   90.00
_cell.angle_gamma   90.00
#
_symmetry.space_group_name_H-M   'P 1'
#
loop_
_entity.id
_entity.type
_entity.pdbx_description
1 polymer ?
#
loop_
_entity_poly.entity_id
_entity_poly.type
_entity_poly.pdbx_seq_one_letter_code
_entity_poly.pdbx_strand_id
1 'polypeptide(L)' 'MVRYINLKAWRAEVAKEHNLPAYVIFHDATLAAIAEHAPQSLVDLQGISGIGVKKLEAYGEQVLKVCKGS' A
#
# COMPACT_ATOMS: atom_id res chain seq x y z
N MET A 1 -11.09 -0.18 10.91
CA MET A 1 -9.64 -0.11 10.82
C MET A 1 -9.20 1.11 10.02
N VAL A 2 -8.65 2.07 10.73
CA VAL A 2 -8.26 3.36 10.13
C VAL A 2 -7.16 3.17 9.09
N ARG A 3 -6.15 2.35 9.39
CA ARG A 3 -5.03 2.13 8.47
C ARG A 3 -5.49 1.53 7.14
N TYR A 4 -6.36 0.54 7.19
CA TYR A 4 -6.88 -0.09 5.98
C TYR A 4 -7.69 0.90 5.14
N ILE A 5 -8.55 1.67 5.80
CA ILE A 5 -9.36 2.69 5.13
C ILE A 5 -8.47 3.74 4.46
N ASN A 6 -7.44 4.19 5.18
CA ASN A 6 -6.51 5.19 4.63
C ASN A 6 -5.72 4.63 3.44
N LEU A 7 -5.31 3.37 3.51
CA LEU A 7 -4.62 2.72 2.40
C LEU A 7 -5.53 2.58 1.17
N LYS A 8 -6.79 2.23 1.39
CA LYS A 8 -7.75 2.15 0.27
C LYS A 8 -7.97 3.51 -0.36
N ALA A 9 -8.09 4.55 0.44
CA ALA A 9 -8.25 5.91 -0.06
C ALA A 9 -7.02 6.35 -0.87
N TRP A 10 -5.84 6.07 -0.35
CA TRP A 10 -4.60 6.36 -1.05
C TRP A 10 -4.52 5.62 -2.38
N ARG A 11 -4.84 4.32 -2.36
CA ARG A 11 -4.83 3.50 -3.58
C ARG A 11 -5.78 4.06 -4.64
N ALA A 12 -6.97 4.46 -4.23
CA ALA A 12 -7.96 5.02 -5.15
C ALA A 12 -7.44 6.29 -5.82
N GLU A 13 -6.76 7.14 -5.07
CA GLU A 13 -6.18 8.36 -5.61
C GLU A 13 -5.07 8.07 -6.62
N VAL A 14 -4.18 7.15 -6.30
CA VAL A 14 -3.09 6.76 -7.20
C VAL A 14 -3.65 6.14 -8.48
N ALA A 15 -4.63 5.26 -8.35
CA ALA A 15 -5.26 4.64 -9.50
C ALA A 15 -5.92 5.68 -10.41
N LYS A 16 -6.58 6.64 -9.82
CA LYS A 16 -7.22 7.73 -10.55
C LYS A 16 -6.19 8.58 -11.31
N GLU A 17 -5.08 8.90 -10.66
CA GLU A 17 -4.01 9.69 -11.29
C GLU A 17 -3.46 9.00 -12.53
N HIS A 18 -3.36 7.68 -12.49
CA HIS A 18 -2.79 6.89 -13.58
C HIS A 18 -3.85 6.31 -14.53
N ASN A 19 -5.12 6.60 -14.30
CA ASN A 19 -6.23 6.04 -15.08
C ASN A 19 -6.21 4.51 -15.11
N LEU A 20 -5.96 3.91 -13.95
CA LEU A 20 -5.86 2.47 -13.81
C LEU A 20 -6.91 1.95 -12.82
N PRO A 21 -7.35 0.70 -12.98
CA PRO A 21 -8.16 0.07 -11.94
C PRO A 21 -7.39 -0.03 -10.64
N ALA A 22 -8.09 0.08 -9.50
CA ALA A 22 -7.45 0.08 -8.19
C ALA A 22 -6.61 -1.18 -7.95
N TYR A 23 -7.08 -2.35 -8.39
CA TYR A 23 -6.36 -3.61 -8.17
C TYR A 23 -5.01 -3.67 -8.89
N VAL A 24 -4.80 -2.83 -9.90
CA VAL A 24 -3.51 -2.77 -10.61
C VAL A 24 -2.44 -2.18 -9.69
N ILE A 25 -2.83 -1.26 -8.81
CA ILE A 25 -1.90 -0.69 -7.84
C ILE A 25 -1.57 -1.74 -6.77
N PHE A 26 -2.58 -2.22 -6.06
CA PHE A 26 -2.47 -3.33 -5.10
C PHE A 26 -3.83 -4.02 -4.99
N HIS A 27 -3.81 -5.33 -4.83
CA HIS A 27 -5.03 -6.08 -4.53
C HIS A 27 -5.51 -5.79 -3.11
N ASP A 28 -6.80 -6.00 -2.86
CA ASP A 28 -7.38 -5.80 -1.53
C ASP A 28 -6.68 -6.64 -0.47
N ALA A 29 -6.36 -7.88 -0.80
CA ALA A 29 -5.67 -8.77 0.14
C ALA A 29 -4.30 -8.22 0.53
N THR A 30 -3.59 -7.60 -0.42
CA THR A 30 -2.30 -6.99 -0.15
C THR A 30 -2.44 -5.79 0.78
N LEU A 31 -3.44 -4.94 0.54
CA LEU A 31 -3.69 -3.79 1.41
C LEU A 31 -4.07 -4.24 2.82
N ALA A 32 -4.87 -5.29 2.94
CA ALA A 32 -5.24 -5.84 4.25
C ALA A 32 -4.00 -6.34 4.98
N ALA A 33 -3.09 -7.03 4.29
CA ALA A 33 -1.85 -7.50 4.87
C ALA A 33 -0.97 -6.33 5.35
N ILE A 34 -0.85 -5.29 4.55
CA ILE A 34 -0.10 -4.08 4.92
C ILE A 34 -0.69 -3.46 6.19
N ALA A 35 -2.01 -3.31 6.22
CA ALA A 35 -2.69 -2.72 7.38
C ALA A 35 -2.47 -3.54 8.64
N GLU A 36 -2.51 -4.87 8.51
CA GLU A 36 -2.33 -5.78 9.62
C GLU A 36 -0.90 -5.78 10.16
N HIS A 37 0.07 -5.79 9.27
CA HIS A 37 1.48 -5.86 9.66
C HIS A 37 2.04 -4.52 10.14
N ALA A 38 1.41 -3.42 9.75
CA ALA A 38 1.85 -2.08 10.13
C ALA A 38 3.36 -1.87 9.90
N PRO A 39 3.84 -2.00 8.66
CA PRO A 39 5.27 -1.89 8.39
C PRO A 39 5.83 -0.52 8.80
N GLN A 40 7.06 -0.52 9.30
CA GLN A 40 7.73 0.70 9.75
C GLN A 40 8.86 1.11 8.80
N SER A 41 9.27 0.23 7.92
CA SER A 41 10.37 0.47 7.00
C SER A 41 10.13 -0.27 5.69
N LEU A 42 10.95 0.05 4.67
CA LEU A 42 10.88 -0.64 3.39
C LEU A 42 11.20 -2.13 3.54
N VAL A 43 12.08 -2.48 4.46
CA VAL A 43 12.40 -3.88 4.72
C VAL A 43 11.18 -4.64 5.24
N ASP A 44 10.46 -4.03 6.18
CA ASP A 44 9.23 -4.63 6.70
C ASP A 44 8.20 -4.81 5.61
N LEU A 45 8.06 -3.78 4.77
CA LEU A 45 7.10 -3.79 3.67
C LEU A 45 7.43 -4.86 2.64
N GLN A 46 8.72 -5.06 2.36
CA GLN A 46 9.20 -6.05 1.42
C GLN A 46 8.81 -7.47 1.83
N GLY A 47 8.69 -7.72 3.12
CA GLY A 47 8.30 -9.03 3.64
C GLY A 47 6.84 -9.40 3.44
N ILE A 48 6.02 -8.44 3.00
CA ILE A 48 4.59 -8.69 2.81
C ILE A 48 4.34 -9.31 1.45
N SER A 49 3.59 -10.42 1.44
CA SER A 49 3.23 -11.11 0.22
C SER A 49 2.43 -10.20 -0.72
N GLY A 50 2.76 -10.25 -1.99
CA GLY A 50 2.09 -9.43 -3.00
C GLY A 50 2.79 -8.11 -3.30
N ILE A 51 3.87 -7.80 -2.60
CA ILE A 51 4.66 -6.60 -2.85
C ILE A 51 5.98 -7.02 -3.50
N GLY A 52 6.09 -6.79 -4.81
CA GLY A 52 7.31 -7.05 -5.54
C GLY A 52 8.24 -5.84 -5.51
N VAL A 53 9.45 -6.03 -6.02
CA VAL A 53 10.47 -4.96 -6.05
C VAL A 53 9.96 -3.70 -6.74
N LYS A 54 9.27 -3.86 -7.87
CA LYS A 54 8.75 -2.71 -8.63
C LYS A 54 7.72 -1.92 -7.84
N LYS A 55 6.81 -2.62 -7.15
CA LYS A 55 5.80 -1.96 -6.31
C LYS A 55 6.44 -1.26 -5.13
N LEU A 56 7.44 -1.91 -4.54
CA LEU A 56 8.18 -1.35 -3.42
C LEU A 56 8.87 -0.05 -3.82
N GLU A 57 9.52 -0.03 -4.97
CA GLU A 57 10.18 1.17 -5.47
C GLU A 57 9.21 2.27 -5.84
N ALA A 58 8.10 1.91 -6.48
CA ALA A 58 7.13 2.90 -6.96
C ALA A 58 6.29 3.49 -5.83
N TYR A 59 5.88 2.68 -4.86
CA TYR A 59 4.88 3.08 -3.87
C TYR A 59 5.30 2.90 -2.42
N GLY A 60 6.44 2.27 -2.16
CA GLY A 60 6.85 1.90 -0.81
C GLY A 60 6.83 3.06 0.19
N GLU A 61 7.46 4.18 -0.17
CA GLU A 61 7.53 5.33 0.73
C GLU A 61 6.16 5.93 1.00
N GLN A 62 5.30 5.99 -0.02
CA GLN A 62 3.95 6.52 0.12
C GLN A 62 3.13 5.63 1.05
N VAL A 63 3.24 4.32 0.89
CA VAL A 63 2.55 3.36 1.75
C VAL A 63 2.99 3.51 3.20
N LEU A 64 4.29 3.66 3.42
CA LEU A 64 4.82 3.86 4.78
C LEU A 64 4.28 5.15 5.40
N LYS A 65 4.21 6.22 4.62
CA LYS A 65 3.63 7.49 5.08
C LYS A 65 2.18 7.31 5.52
N VAL A 66 1.39 6.61 4.73
CA VAL A 66 -0.02 6.35 5.06
C VAL A 66 -0.11 5.55 6.36
N CYS A 67 0.70 4.51 6.49
CA CYS A 67 0.72 3.68 7.71
C CYS A 67 1.11 4.48 8.94
N LYS A 68 2.10 5.36 8.81
CA LYS A 68 2.55 6.19 9.93
C LYS A 68 1.54 7.25 10.34
N GLY A 69 0.76 7.72 9.38
CA GLY A 69 -0.27 8.73 9.64
C GLY A 69 -1.57 8.16 10.19
N SER A 70 -1.66 6.84 10.30
CA SER A 70 -2.92 6.18 10.71
C SER A 70 -2.96 5.83 12.18
#